data_eaaa2b84869c4d133ddb79f2899b94a1
#
_entry.id   eaaa2b84869c4d133ddb79f2899b94a1
#
_cell.length_a   1.000
_cell.length_b   1.000
_cell.length_c   1.000
_cell.angle_alpha   90.00
_cell.angle_beta   90.00
_cell.angle_gamma   90.00
#
_symmetry.space_group_name_H-M   'P 1'
#
loop_
_entity.id
_entity.type
_entity.pdbx_description
1 polymer ?
#
loop_
_entity_poly.entity_id
_entity_poly.type
_entity_poly.pdbx_seq_one_letter_code
_entity_poly.pdbx_strand_id
1 'polypeptide(L)'
;MSKVLMKGNEAIGDAAIRSGCLNYFAYPITPQTEVAEYLSKRMAEVDGVFLQGESEVAVSYMIFGAAACGERVFTTSSSPGISLMSEGISYITAAECPTVFVNIMRGGPGLGGILPSQADYFQATKGGGHGDYRLLVMAPASVQEAVEMVMQAFSLADKYRNPVMILGDGLIGQMMEPVEFPEHLKIEPTNKDEWATNGMGTRKSNTRNLVKTLYLDPVELNAHNLKLKAKYEQMAREEVRFE
;
A
#
# COMPACT_ATOMS: atom_id res chain seq x y z
N MET A 1 7.20 -8.29 25.25
CA MET A 1 5.77 -8.43 24.86
C MET A 1 5.45 -9.89 24.63
N SER A 2 4.20 -10.30 24.81
CA SER A 2 3.81 -11.70 24.56
C SER A 2 3.68 -11.93 23.06
N LYS A 3 4.32 -12.97 22.55
CA LYS A 3 4.12 -13.42 21.16
C LYS A 3 2.72 -14.02 21.01
N VAL A 4 2.09 -13.74 19.88
CA VAL A 4 0.78 -14.27 19.49
C VAL A 4 0.97 -15.17 18.26
N LEU A 5 0.41 -16.38 18.31
CA LEU A 5 0.42 -17.28 17.15
C LEU A 5 -0.65 -16.82 16.16
N MET A 6 -0.23 -16.40 14.97
CA MET A 6 -1.12 -15.87 13.92
C MET A 6 -0.74 -16.39 12.53
N LYS A 7 -1.72 -16.48 11.64
CA LYS A 7 -1.44 -16.62 10.20
C LYS A 7 -0.83 -15.34 9.64
N GLY A 8 0.02 -15.44 8.63
CA GLY A 8 0.64 -14.29 7.99
C GLY A 8 -0.38 -13.28 7.47
N ASN A 9 -1.43 -13.73 6.78
CA ASN A 9 -2.50 -12.85 6.30
C ASN A 9 -3.19 -12.08 7.44
N GLU A 10 -3.47 -12.72 8.56
CA GLU A 10 -4.08 -12.07 9.74
C GLU A 10 -3.09 -11.07 10.39
N ALA A 11 -1.83 -11.46 10.51
CA ALA A 11 -0.78 -10.63 11.09
C ALA A 11 -0.52 -9.35 10.27
N ILE A 12 -0.55 -9.44 8.94
CA ILE A 12 -0.49 -8.28 8.02
C ILE A 12 -1.65 -7.32 8.29
N GLY A 13 -2.87 -7.83 8.43
CA GLY A 13 -4.05 -7.03 8.75
C GLY A 13 -3.94 -6.33 10.11
N ASP A 14 -3.53 -7.05 11.15
CA ASP A 14 -3.37 -6.47 12.51
C ASP A 14 -2.23 -5.45 12.56
N ALA A 15 -1.14 -5.69 11.83
CA ALA A 15 -0.02 -4.74 11.71
C ALA A 15 -0.46 -3.41 11.09
N ALA A 16 -1.34 -3.45 10.08
CA ALA A 16 -1.89 -2.25 9.46
C ALA A 16 -2.75 -1.44 10.45
N ILE A 17 -3.65 -2.10 11.19
CA ILE A 17 -4.45 -1.45 12.24
C ILE A 17 -3.55 -0.80 13.29
N ARG A 18 -2.54 -1.50 13.78
CA ARG A 18 -1.59 -0.99 14.79
C ARG A 18 -0.75 0.17 14.28
N SER A 19 -0.60 0.28 12.97
CA SER A 19 0.04 1.41 12.32
C SER A 19 -0.90 2.63 12.15
N GLY A 20 -2.11 2.57 12.70
CA GLY A 20 -3.11 3.64 12.59
C GLY A 20 -3.79 3.70 11.22
N CYS A 21 -3.73 2.62 10.44
CA CYS A 21 -4.48 2.51 9.20
C CYS A 21 -5.87 1.95 9.49
N LEU A 22 -6.87 2.80 9.46
CA LEU A 22 -8.26 2.46 9.75
C LEU A 22 -9.14 2.39 8.49
N ASN A 23 -8.53 2.41 7.30
CA ASN A 23 -9.25 2.33 6.03
C ASN A 23 -8.69 1.17 5.19
N TYR A 24 -9.52 0.18 4.96
CA TYR A 24 -9.19 -0.98 4.14
C TYR A 24 -10.23 -1.20 3.06
N PHE A 25 -9.79 -1.16 1.81
CA PHE A 25 -10.61 -1.45 0.64
C PHE A 25 -9.98 -2.57 -0.15
N ALA A 26 -10.73 -3.62 -0.47
CA ALA A 26 -10.21 -4.75 -1.21
C ALA A 26 -11.28 -5.46 -2.04
N TYR A 27 -10.81 -6.26 -3.00
CA TYR A 27 -11.59 -7.26 -3.70
C TYR A 27 -11.05 -8.65 -3.34
N PRO A 28 -11.90 -9.63 -3.01
CA PRO A 28 -11.43 -10.94 -2.56
C PRO A 28 -10.75 -11.70 -3.69
N ILE A 29 -9.55 -12.21 -3.42
CA ILE A 29 -8.77 -13.03 -4.34
C ILE A 29 -7.84 -13.96 -3.55
N THR A 30 -7.78 -15.25 -3.93
CA THR A 30 -6.88 -16.23 -3.32
C THR A 30 -5.43 -15.97 -3.74
N PRO A 31 -4.41 -16.03 -2.81
CA PRO A 31 -4.47 -16.54 -1.45
C PRO A 31 -4.49 -15.45 -0.35
N GLN A 32 -4.96 -14.24 -0.62
CA GLN A 32 -5.01 -13.16 0.38
C GLN A 32 -6.36 -13.00 1.09
N THR A 33 -7.36 -13.84 0.77
CA THR A 33 -8.75 -13.70 1.24
C THR A 33 -8.86 -13.58 2.77
N GLU A 34 -8.02 -14.27 3.53
CA GLU A 34 -8.05 -14.22 4.99
C GLU A 34 -7.67 -12.83 5.56
N VAL A 35 -6.94 -11.99 4.82
CA VAL A 35 -6.73 -10.59 5.24
C VAL A 35 -8.05 -9.86 5.29
N ALA A 36 -8.87 -9.99 4.23
CA ALA A 36 -10.19 -9.37 4.17
C ALA A 36 -11.16 -9.94 5.21
N GLU A 37 -11.15 -11.26 5.41
CA GLU A 37 -11.96 -11.94 6.44
C GLU A 37 -11.61 -11.42 7.85
N TYR A 38 -10.33 -11.36 8.19
CA TYR A 38 -9.85 -10.83 9.45
C TYR A 38 -10.26 -9.37 9.65
N LEU A 39 -10.01 -8.53 8.66
CA LEU A 39 -10.27 -7.10 8.73
C LEU A 39 -11.76 -6.75 8.71
N SER A 40 -12.62 -7.54 8.07
CA SER A 40 -14.06 -7.33 8.10
C SER A 40 -14.62 -7.31 9.53
N LYS A 41 -14.01 -8.09 10.42
CA LYS A 41 -14.35 -8.11 11.84
C LYS A 41 -13.60 -7.01 12.63
N ARG A 42 -12.28 -6.94 12.43
CA ARG A 42 -11.43 -6.07 13.25
C ARG A 42 -11.67 -4.58 13.03
N MET A 43 -11.98 -4.15 11.79
CA MET A 43 -12.26 -2.75 11.50
C MET A 43 -13.49 -2.24 12.25
N ALA A 44 -14.53 -3.07 12.41
CA ALA A 44 -15.70 -2.71 13.21
C ALA A 44 -15.38 -2.53 14.72
N GLU A 45 -14.36 -3.22 15.23
CA GLU A 45 -13.95 -3.14 16.63
C GLU A 45 -13.11 -1.89 16.95
N VAL A 46 -12.55 -1.24 15.92
CA VAL A 46 -11.66 -0.06 16.05
C VAL A 46 -12.20 1.20 15.37
N ASP A 47 -13.50 1.24 15.08
CA ASP A 47 -14.17 2.32 14.35
C ASP A 47 -13.52 2.61 12.98
N GLY A 48 -12.96 1.57 12.35
CA GLY A 48 -12.35 1.63 11.04
C GLY A 48 -13.35 1.36 9.91
N VAL A 49 -12.92 1.60 8.69
CA VAL A 49 -13.70 1.40 7.47
C VAL A 49 -13.21 0.15 6.75
N PHE A 50 -14.11 -0.81 6.58
CA PHE A 50 -13.93 -1.97 5.70
C PHE A 50 -14.92 -1.86 4.54
N LEU A 51 -14.40 -1.89 3.31
CA LEU A 51 -15.27 -1.88 2.13
C LEU A 51 -14.74 -2.84 1.06
N GLN A 52 -15.61 -3.74 0.62
CA GLN A 52 -15.35 -4.60 -0.53
C GLN A 52 -15.76 -3.88 -1.81
N GLY A 53 -14.81 -3.65 -2.71
CA GLY A 53 -15.09 -3.14 -4.04
C GLY A 53 -15.72 -4.19 -4.95
N GLU A 54 -16.25 -3.77 -6.08
CA GLU A 54 -16.80 -4.66 -7.11
C GLU A 54 -15.71 -5.32 -7.96
N SER A 55 -14.51 -4.73 -7.98
CA SER A 55 -13.34 -5.17 -8.75
C SER A 55 -12.08 -4.53 -8.19
N GLU A 56 -10.92 -5.08 -8.53
CA GLU A 56 -9.62 -4.49 -8.18
C GLU A 56 -9.45 -3.09 -8.81
N VAL A 57 -9.98 -2.86 -10.00
CA VAL A 57 -9.98 -1.54 -10.63
C VAL A 57 -10.71 -0.53 -9.75
N ALA A 58 -11.94 -0.85 -9.33
CA ALA A 58 -12.70 0.02 -8.43
C ALA A 58 -11.96 0.27 -7.12
N VAL A 59 -11.39 -0.78 -6.50
CA VAL A 59 -10.59 -0.67 -5.27
C VAL A 59 -9.44 0.31 -5.45
N SER A 60 -8.72 0.27 -6.56
CA SER A 60 -7.58 1.17 -6.80
C SER A 60 -7.99 2.65 -6.78
N TYR A 61 -9.16 2.99 -7.30
CA TYR A 61 -9.70 4.36 -7.25
C TYR A 61 -10.30 4.74 -5.89
N MET A 62 -10.87 3.77 -5.17
CA MET A 62 -11.31 4.00 -3.79
C MET A 62 -10.13 4.35 -2.88
N ILE A 63 -9.01 3.61 -3.00
CA ILE A 63 -7.77 3.91 -2.26
C ILE A 63 -7.22 5.27 -2.67
N PHE A 64 -7.23 5.59 -3.97
CA PHE A 64 -6.79 6.89 -4.45
C PHE A 64 -7.59 8.03 -3.79
N GLY A 65 -8.91 7.90 -3.77
CA GLY A 65 -9.78 8.90 -3.14
C GLY A 65 -9.49 9.11 -1.65
N ALA A 66 -9.41 8.01 -0.88
CA ALA A 66 -9.11 8.07 0.54
C ALA A 66 -7.70 8.65 0.82
N ALA A 67 -6.68 8.20 0.09
CA ALA A 67 -5.33 8.73 0.22
C ALA A 67 -5.25 10.22 -0.14
N ALA A 68 -5.97 10.65 -1.19
CA ALA A 68 -6.05 12.07 -1.58
C ALA A 68 -6.67 12.95 -0.49
N CYS A 69 -7.59 12.39 0.33
CA CYS A 69 -8.14 13.06 1.51
C CYS A 69 -7.18 13.07 2.71
N GLY A 70 -6.02 12.44 2.60
CA GLY A 70 -5.03 12.39 3.68
C GLY A 70 -5.17 11.20 4.61
N GLU A 71 -6.07 10.27 4.34
CA GLU A 71 -6.23 9.09 5.17
C GLU A 71 -5.10 8.08 4.96
N ARG A 72 -4.75 7.33 6.01
CA ARG A 72 -3.99 6.09 5.84
C ARG A 72 -4.92 5.03 5.31
N VAL A 73 -4.54 4.46 4.18
CA VAL A 73 -5.34 3.44 3.49
C VAL A 73 -4.43 2.35 2.93
N PHE A 74 -4.92 1.14 2.93
CA PHE A 74 -4.24 0.04 2.26
C PHE A 74 -5.21 -0.91 1.58
N THR A 75 -4.64 -1.72 0.70
CA THR A 75 -5.32 -2.84 0.08
C THR A 75 -4.42 -4.06 0.01
N THR A 76 -5.04 -5.20 -0.07
CA THR A 76 -4.37 -6.46 -0.37
C THR A 76 -4.96 -7.10 -1.61
N SER A 77 -4.12 -7.71 -2.41
CA SER A 77 -4.53 -8.43 -3.61
C SER A 77 -3.55 -9.57 -3.91
N SER A 78 -3.71 -10.22 -5.03
CA SER A 78 -2.81 -11.26 -5.53
C SER A 78 -2.59 -11.03 -7.02
N SER A 79 -1.41 -11.26 -7.47
CA SER A 79 -0.90 -11.28 -8.86
C SER A 79 -1.82 -10.70 -9.96
N PRO A 80 -2.90 -11.40 -10.41
CA PRO A 80 -3.79 -10.84 -11.45
C PRO A 80 -4.53 -9.59 -10.97
N GLY A 81 -4.87 -9.49 -9.69
CA GLY A 81 -5.53 -8.31 -9.14
C GLY A 81 -4.62 -7.09 -9.11
N ILE A 82 -3.33 -7.27 -8.82
CA ILE A 82 -2.33 -6.18 -8.94
C ILE A 82 -2.21 -5.71 -10.39
N SER A 83 -2.28 -6.65 -11.36
CA SER A 83 -2.31 -6.29 -12.79
C SER A 83 -3.48 -5.39 -13.13
N LEU A 84 -4.68 -5.66 -12.61
CA LEU A 84 -5.87 -4.83 -12.80
C LEU A 84 -5.74 -3.46 -12.11
N MET A 85 -5.01 -3.36 -11.01
CA MET A 85 -4.77 -2.10 -10.30
C MET A 85 -3.69 -1.22 -10.95
N SER A 86 -2.96 -1.68 -11.96
CA SER A 86 -1.75 -1.03 -12.49
C SER A 86 -1.99 0.41 -12.93
N GLU A 87 -3.13 0.72 -13.55
CA GLU A 87 -3.49 2.09 -13.91
C GLU A 87 -3.71 2.97 -12.66
N GLY A 88 -4.49 2.48 -11.70
CA GLY A 88 -4.74 3.19 -10.45
C GLY A 88 -3.45 3.45 -9.66
N ILE A 89 -2.53 2.48 -9.61
CA ILE A 89 -1.22 2.63 -8.98
C ILE A 89 -0.40 3.74 -9.68
N SER A 90 -0.45 3.81 -11.01
CA SER A 90 0.19 4.89 -11.78
C SER A 90 -0.38 6.26 -11.38
N TYR A 91 -1.70 6.39 -11.29
CA TYR A 91 -2.36 7.65 -10.87
C TYR A 91 -2.02 8.03 -9.43
N ILE A 92 -2.08 7.09 -8.50
CA ILE A 92 -1.74 7.31 -7.10
C ILE A 92 -0.29 7.78 -6.96
N THR A 93 0.64 7.18 -7.72
CA THR A 93 2.05 7.57 -7.71
C THR A 93 2.27 8.95 -8.30
N ALA A 94 1.64 9.24 -9.45
CA ALA A 94 1.71 10.55 -10.09
C ALA A 94 1.10 11.66 -9.21
N ALA A 95 0.03 11.35 -8.47
CA ALA A 95 -0.60 12.28 -7.53
C ALA A 95 0.17 12.42 -6.20
N GLU A 96 1.23 11.64 -6.00
CA GLU A 96 2.01 11.59 -4.76
C GLU A 96 1.13 11.31 -3.52
N CYS A 97 0.23 10.33 -3.65
CA CYS A 97 -0.66 9.90 -2.57
C CYS A 97 -0.04 8.73 -1.80
N PRO A 98 0.18 8.85 -0.47
CA PRO A 98 0.68 7.76 0.36
C PRO A 98 -0.31 6.61 0.42
N THR A 99 0.12 5.41 0.04
CA THR A 99 -0.71 4.19 0.09
C THR A 99 0.15 2.97 0.37
N VAL A 100 -0.44 1.92 0.90
CA VAL A 100 0.21 0.63 1.06
C VAL A 100 -0.55 -0.44 0.28
N PHE A 101 0.17 -1.15 -0.57
CA PHE A 101 -0.32 -2.32 -1.30
C PHE A 101 0.32 -3.58 -0.75
N VAL A 102 -0.43 -4.64 -0.61
CA VAL A 102 0.11 -5.95 -0.27
C VAL A 102 -0.23 -6.92 -1.40
N ASN A 103 0.78 -7.44 -2.07
CA ASN A 103 0.63 -8.50 -3.05
C ASN A 103 1.02 -9.84 -2.41
N ILE A 104 0.04 -10.71 -2.20
CA ILE A 104 0.28 -12.10 -1.81
C ILE A 104 0.33 -12.91 -3.11
N MET A 105 1.54 -13.08 -3.62
CA MET A 105 1.79 -13.65 -4.94
C MET A 105 1.33 -15.10 -5.07
N ARG A 106 0.85 -15.43 -6.26
CA ARG A 106 0.51 -16.79 -6.68
C ARG A 106 1.08 -17.12 -8.06
N GLY A 107 1.02 -18.39 -8.44
CA GLY A 107 1.55 -18.86 -9.72
C GLY A 107 0.85 -18.23 -10.93
N GLY A 108 1.64 -17.69 -11.86
CA GLY A 108 1.26 -17.17 -13.17
C GLY A 108 2.10 -17.84 -14.27
N PRO A 109 2.05 -17.33 -15.52
CA PRO A 109 1.22 -16.23 -16.03
C PRO A 109 -0.25 -16.59 -16.28
N GLY A 110 -1.05 -15.57 -16.64
CA GLY A 110 -2.50 -15.68 -16.87
C GLY A 110 -3.26 -15.80 -15.55
N LEU A 111 -4.38 -16.53 -15.54
CA LEU A 111 -5.09 -16.81 -14.30
C LEU A 111 -4.22 -17.65 -13.34
N GLY A 112 -3.35 -18.46 -13.89
CA GLY A 112 -2.34 -19.26 -13.19
C GLY A 112 -2.92 -20.28 -12.24
N GLY A 113 -2.25 -20.44 -11.11
CA GLY A 113 -2.66 -21.31 -10.00
C GLY A 113 -2.80 -20.51 -8.71
N ILE A 114 -3.33 -21.15 -7.67
CA ILE A 114 -3.50 -20.52 -6.35
C ILE A 114 -2.36 -20.84 -5.38
N LEU A 115 -1.40 -21.67 -5.82
CA LEU A 115 -0.25 -22.04 -5.00
C LEU A 115 0.77 -20.90 -4.91
N PRO A 116 1.57 -20.88 -3.83
CA PRO A 116 2.60 -19.87 -3.62
C PRO A 116 3.57 -19.76 -4.80
N SER A 117 3.93 -18.53 -5.15
CA SER A 117 4.92 -18.23 -6.17
C SER A 117 5.54 -16.87 -5.93
N GLN A 118 6.74 -16.62 -6.43
CA GLN A 118 7.42 -15.33 -6.38
C GLN A 118 7.60 -14.76 -7.80
N ALA A 119 6.57 -14.92 -8.65
CA ALA A 119 6.66 -14.61 -10.08
C ALA A 119 6.41 -13.13 -10.43
N ASP A 120 6.00 -12.27 -9.49
CA ASP A 120 5.66 -10.87 -9.76
C ASP A 120 6.81 -9.89 -9.45
N TYR A 121 8.03 -10.40 -9.27
CA TYR A 121 9.19 -9.58 -8.94
C TYR A 121 9.41 -8.45 -9.95
N PHE A 122 9.39 -8.75 -11.24
CA PHE A 122 9.57 -7.72 -12.26
C PHE A 122 8.37 -6.76 -12.36
N GLN A 123 7.15 -7.26 -12.17
CA GLN A 123 5.97 -6.39 -12.13
C GLN A 123 6.10 -5.35 -11.01
N ALA A 124 6.51 -5.77 -9.82
CA ALA A 124 6.66 -4.88 -8.67
C ALA A 124 7.86 -3.93 -8.79
N THR A 125 9.00 -4.40 -9.32
CA THR A 125 10.28 -3.67 -9.28
C THR A 125 10.66 -2.99 -10.59
N LYS A 126 10.11 -3.42 -11.73
CA LYS A 126 10.43 -2.88 -13.06
C LYS A 126 9.27 -2.10 -13.71
N GLY A 127 8.15 -1.95 -13.00
CA GLY A 127 6.99 -1.20 -13.44
C GLY A 127 5.86 -2.07 -13.98
N GLY A 128 4.72 -2.03 -13.31
CA GLY A 128 3.51 -2.78 -13.67
C GLY A 128 2.55 -2.02 -14.57
N GLY A 129 2.52 -0.68 -14.49
CA GLY A 129 1.66 0.20 -15.28
C GLY A 129 2.46 1.18 -16.13
N HIS A 130 1.80 2.21 -16.63
CA HIS A 130 2.41 3.22 -17.51
C HIS A 130 3.09 4.36 -16.71
N GLY A 131 3.99 5.10 -17.38
CA GLY A 131 4.61 6.31 -16.86
C GLY A 131 5.88 6.10 -16.07
N ASP A 132 6.50 4.92 -16.11
CA ASP A 132 7.80 4.59 -15.48
C ASP A 132 7.86 4.94 -13.99
N TYR A 133 6.72 4.90 -13.29
CA TYR A 133 6.68 5.14 -11.86
C TYR A 133 7.52 4.10 -11.09
N ARG A 134 7.90 4.47 -9.87
CA ARG A 134 8.64 3.58 -8.97
C ARG A 134 7.91 3.43 -7.65
N LEU A 135 7.87 2.20 -7.14
CA LEU A 135 7.40 1.88 -5.81
C LEU A 135 8.57 1.62 -4.87
N LEU A 136 8.36 1.80 -3.58
CA LEU A 136 9.15 1.11 -2.57
C LEU A 136 8.58 -0.30 -2.44
N VAL A 137 9.41 -1.31 -2.68
CA VAL A 137 9.00 -2.72 -2.61
C VAL A 137 9.76 -3.39 -1.49
N MET A 138 9.04 -4.04 -0.59
CA MET A 138 9.60 -4.74 0.57
C MET A 138 9.12 -6.20 0.52
N ALA A 139 10.04 -7.15 0.60
CA ALA A 139 9.75 -8.58 0.48
C ALA A 139 10.15 -9.32 1.77
N PRO A 140 9.17 -9.72 2.60
CA PRO A 140 9.45 -10.43 3.84
C PRO A 140 9.82 -11.90 3.60
N ALA A 141 10.72 -12.44 4.43
CA ALA A 141 11.08 -13.85 4.48
C ALA A 141 10.38 -14.63 5.62
N SER A 142 9.67 -13.93 6.52
CA SER A 142 8.92 -14.52 7.63
C SER A 142 7.65 -13.72 7.93
N VAL A 143 6.75 -14.29 8.75
CA VAL A 143 5.55 -13.56 9.21
C VAL A 143 5.95 -12.38 10.11
N GLN A 144 7.00 -12.55 10.93
CA GLN A 144 7.50 -11.45 11.75
C GLN A 144 8.00 -10.28 10.91
N GLU A 145 8.80 -10.54 9.87
CA GLU A 145 9.24 -9.49 8.94
C GLU A 145 8.07 -8.85 8.20
N ALA A 146 7.05 -9.64 7.81
CA ALA A 146 5.85 -9.08 7.18
C ALA A 146 5.16 -8.06 8.10
N VAL A 147 5.03 -8.35 9.39
CA VAL A 147 4.50 -7.41 10.39
C VAL A 147 5.33 -6.13 10.45
N GLU A 148 6.64 -6.26 10.59
CA GLU A 148 7.55 -5.12 10.71
C GLU A 148 7.56 -4.26 9.43
N MET A 149 7.63 -4.91 8.26
CA MET A 149 7.60 -4.23 6.98
C MET A 149 6.27 -3.52 6.71
N VAL A 150 5.13 -4.13 7.05
CA VAL A 150 3.82 -3.46 6.94
C VAL A 150 3.78 -2.23 7.83
N MET A 151 4.25 -2.32 9.07
CA MET A 151 4.29 -1.18 9.98
C MET A 151 5.21 -0.07 9.45
N GLN A 152 6.37 -0.41 8.89
CA GLN A 152 7.30 0.56 8.26
C GLN A 152 6.73 1.17 6.97
N ALA A 153 5.96 0.39 6.20
CA ALA A 153 5.43 0.81 4.90
C ALA A 153 4.60 2.10 5.00
N PHE A 154 3.80 2.26 6.04
CA PHE A 154 3.01 3.47 6.26
C PHE A 154 3.87 4.71 6.51
N SER A 155 4.97 4.57 7.27
CA SER A 155 5.95 5.67 7.45
C SER A 155 6.61 6.06 6.15
N LEU A 156 7.06 5.06 5.40
CA LEU A 156 7.77 5.28 4.15
C LEU A 156 6.82 5.90 3.11
N ALA A 157 5.57 5.42 3.06
CA ALA A 157 4.55 6.00 2.21
C ALA A 157 4.31 7.48 2.54
N ASP A 158 4.13 7.81 3.81
CA ASP A 158 3.94 9.19 4.27
C ASP A 158 5.20 10.05 4.02
N LYS A 159 6.41 9.55 4.34
CA LYS A 159 7.70 10.24 4.16
C LYS A 159 7.93 10.69 2.73
N TYR A 160 7.70 9.78 1.78
CA TYR A 160 7.99 10.04 0.37
C TYR A 160 6.77 10.46 -0.43
N ARG A 161 5.58 10.46 0.17
CA ARG A 161 4.32 10.62 -0.56
C ARG A 161 4.30 9.73 -1.81
N ASN A 162 4.48 8.43 -1.58
CA ASN A 162 4.64 7.43 -2.63
C ASN A 162 4.01 6.11 -2.19
N PRO A 163 3.41 5.33 -3.11
CA PRO A 163 2.98 3.99 -2.79
C PRO A 163 4.13 3.09 -2.35
N VAL A 164 3.86 2.24 -1.36
CA VAL A 164 4.75 1.16 -0.91
C VAL A 164 4.06 -0.17 -1.15
N MET A 165 4.78 -1.16 -1.65
CA MET A 165 4.28 -2.51 -1.87
C MET A 165 5.00 -3.52 -0.98
N ILE A 166 4.22 -4.28 -0.22
CA ILE A 166 4.69 -5.50 0.43
C ILE A 166 4.50 -6.64 -0.57
N LEU A 167 5.58 -7.31 -0.90
CA LEU A 167 5.62 -8.39 -1.88
C LEU A 167 5.83 -9.72 -1.16
N GLY A 168 4.74 -10.27 -0.61
CA GLY A 168 4.71 -11.59 0.01
C GLY A 168 4.28 -12.67 -0.99
N ASP A 169 4.27 -13.89 -0.54
CA ASP A 169 3.74 -15.02 -1.30
C ASP A 169 2.70 -15.80 -0.49
N GLY A 170 2.03 -16.73 -1.14
CA GLY A 170 0.99 -17.54 -0.50
C GLY A 170 1.52 -18.41 0.65
N LEU A 171 2.82 -18.71 0.71
CA LEU A 171 3.40 -19.44 1.83
C LEU A 171 3.45 -18.54 3.09
N ILE A 172 4.02 -17.34 2.96
CA ILE A 172 4.03 -16.34 4.03
C ILE A 172 2.62 -16.03 4.52
N GLY A 173 1.67 -15.86 3.59
CA GLY A 173 0.28 -15.55 3.94
C GLY A 173 -0.43 -16.65 4.73
N GLN A 174 -0.15 -17.92 4.45
CA GLN A 174 -0.86 -19.07 5.03
C GLN A 174 -0.16 -19.70 6.23
N MET A 175 1.16 -19.55 6.36
CA MET A 175 1.89 -20.12 7.48
C MET A 175 1.54 -19.43 8.79
N MET A 176 1.64 -20.17 9.89
CA MET A 176 1.44 -19.66 11.25
C MET A 176 2.78 -19.54 11.96
N GLU A 177 3.05 -18.39 12.52
CA GLU A 177 4.23 -18.13 13.34
C GLU A 177 3.87 -17.36 14.61
N PRO A 178 4.67 -17.49 15.67
CA PRO A 178 4.55 -16.63 16.84
C PRO A 178 5.11 -15.24 16.51
N VAL A 179 4.24 -14.25 16.37
CA VAL A 179 4.60 -12.87 16.05
C VAL A 179 4.53 -11.95 17.26
N GLU A 180 5.38 -10.95 17.25
CA GLU A 180 5.40 -9.84 18.19
C GLU A 180 5.16 -8.54 17.43
N PHE A 181 4.28 -7.67 17.97
CA PHE A 181 4.00 -6.37 17.36
C PHE A 181 4.85 -5.29 18.05
N PRO A 182 5.92 -4.81 17.41
CA PRO A 182 6.86 -3.89 18.03
C PRO A 182 6.25 -2.49 18.22
N GLU A 183 6.14 -2.04 19.47
CA GLU A 183 5.59 -0.71 19.79
C GLU A 183 6.43 0.44 19.22
N HIS A 184 7.74 0.26 19.09
CA HIS A 184 8.63 1.29 18.57
C HIS A 184 8.43 1.59 17.08
N LEU A 185 7.75 0.71 16.34
CA LEU A 185 7.35 0.93 14.95
C LEU A 185 5.96 1.58 14.83
N LYS A 186 5.30 1.84 15.95
CA LYS A 186 4.03 2.56 15.95
C LYS A 186 4.23 3.99 15.47
N ILE A 187 3.52 4.35 14.42
CA ILE A 187 3.76 5.57 13.67
C ILE A 187 2.72 6.61 14.05
N GLU A 188 3.21 7.78 14.47
CA GLU A 188 2.35 8.93 14.71
C GLU A 188 1.75 9.44 13.37
N PRO A 189 0.49 9.88 13.41
CA PRO A 189 -0.13 10.48 12.24
C PRO A 189 0.65 11.71 11.78
N THR A 190 0.95 11.78 10.49
CA THR A 190 1.61 12.96 9.89
C THR A 190 0.58 14.04 9.58
N ASN A 191 0.97 15.32 9.73
CA ASN A 191 0.15 16.43 9.26
C ASN A 191 0.13 16.45 7.73
N LYS A 192 -1.05 16.31 7.16
CA LYS A 192 -1.28 16.27 5.71
C LYS A 192 -2.00 17.50 5.17
N ASP A 193 -2.20 18.53 5.99
CA ASP A 193 -2.95 19.73 5.65
C ASP A 193 -2.38 20.51 4.45
N GLU A 194 -1.08 20.38 4.16
CA GLU A 194 -0.44 21.10 3.07
C GLU A 194 -0.82 20.59 1.67
N TRP A 195 -1.28 19.34 1.56
CA TRP A 195 -1.54 18.71 0.27
C TRP A 195 -2.88 17.95 0.18
N ALA A 196 -3.39 17.42 1.28
CA ALA A 196 -4.59 16.59 1.29
C ALA A 196 -5.86 17.40 0.98
N THR A 197 -6.82 16.76 0.30
CA THR A 197 -8.11 17.36 -0.08
C THR A 197 -9.16 17.19 1.02
N ASN A 198 -8.77 17.37 2.29
CA ASN A 198 -9.60 17.19 3.49
C ASN A 198 -10.49 18.41 3.84
N GLY A 199 -10.78 19.27 2.86
CA GLY A 199 -11.59 20.50 3.08
C GLY A 199 -10.75 21.68 3.56
N MET A 200 -11.43 22.75 3.98
CA MET A 200 -10.76 23.96 4.50
C MET A 200 -10.33 23.83 5.96
N GLY A 201 -10.97 22.96 6.75
CA GLY A 201 -10.62 22.57 8.11
C GLY A 201 -9.93 23.63 8.96
N THR A 202 -8.84 23.26 9.58
CA THR A 202 -7.98 24.11 10.43
C THR A 202 -6.89 24.85 9.65
N ARG A 203 -6.90 24.80 8.31
CA ARG A 203 -5.86 25.42 7.48
C ARG A 203 -5.74 26.90 7.70
N LYS A 204 -4.51 27.37 7.79
CA LYS A 204 -4.18 28.80 7.87
C LYS A 204 -4.27 29.50 6.51
N SER A 205 -4.27 28.76 5.40
CA SER A 205 -4.36 29.30 4.05
C SER A 205 -5.79 29.25 3.52
N ASN A 206 -6.24 30.29 2.85
CA ASN A 206 -7.53 30.33 2.14
C ASN A 206 -7.52 29.58 0.79
N THR A 207 -6.44 28.87 0.48
CA THR A 207 -6.30 28.13 -0.77
C THR A 207 -6.70 26.67 -0.59
N ARG A 208 -7.42 26.13 -1.55
CA ARG A 208 -7.75 24.69 -1.61
C ARG A 208 -6.55 23.90 -2.10
N ASN A 209 -6.32 22.75 -1.50
CA ASN A 209 -5.37 21.78 -2.05
C ASN A 209 -5.97 21.12 -3.29
N LEU A 210 -5.10 20.79 -4.22
CA LEU A 210 -5.45 20.11 -5.46
C LEU A 210 -4.58 18.86 -5.60
N VAL A 211 -5.22 17.71 -5.67
CA VAL A 211 -4.59 16.45 -6.07
C VAL A 211 -4.98 16.17 -7.51
N LYS A 212 -4.01 16.14 -8.42
CA LYS A 212 -4.24 15.96 -9.86
C LYS A 212 -3.19 15.04 -10.48
N THR A 213 -3.54 14.41 -11.59
CA THR A 213 -2.64 13.60 -12.42
C THR A 213 -2.63 14.07 -13.88
N LEU A 214 -3.55 14.97 -14.24
CA LEU A 214 -3.64 15.53 -15.59
C LEU A 214 -2.84 16.82 -15.68
N TYR A 215 -1.89 16.85 -16.61
CA TYR A 215 -1.08 17.99 -16.99
C TYR A 215 -1.20 18.19 -18.51
N LEU A 216 -1.95 19.20 -18.93
CA LEU A 216 -2.15 19.49 -20.34
C LEU A 216 -0.95 20.23 -20.98
N ASP A 217 -0.24 21.02 -20.16
CA ASP A 217 1.00 21.68 -20.60
C ASP A 217 2.18 20.70 -20.49
N PRO A 218 2.88 20.39 -21.58
CA PRO A 218 4.03 19.50 -21.57
C PRO A 218 5.20 20.02 -20.72
N VAL A 219 5.33 21.33 -20.53
CA VAL A 219 6.36 21.91 -19.65
C VAL A 219 6.05 21.62 -18.18
N GLU A 220 4.78 21.77 -17.76
CA GLU A 220 4.35 21.40 -16.41
C GLU A 220 4.51 19.89 -16.16
N LEU A 221 4.13 19.06 -17.13
CA LEU A 221 4.30 17.60 -17.02
C LEU A 221 5.78 17.23 -16.86
N ASN A 222 6.66 17.83 -17.67
CA ASN A 222 8.09 17.56 -17.56
C ASN A 222 8.66 17.99 -16.20
N ALA A 223 8.26 19.15 -15.71
CA ALA A 223 8.70 19.63 -14.38
C ALA A 223 8.23 18.66 -13.26
N HIS A 224 6.99 18.17 -13.34
CA HIS A 224 6.48 17.17 -12.41
C HIS A 224 7.27 15.86 -12.49
N ASN A 225 7.55 15.35 -13.68
CA ASN A 225 8.33 14.13 -13.88
C ASN A 225 9.76 14.25 -13.36
N LEU A 226 10.40 15.41 -13.50
CA LEU A 226 11.72 15.67 -12.91
C LEU A 226 11.68 15.65 -11.37
N LYS A 227 10.60 16.20 -10.77
CA LYS A 227 10.36 16.10 -9.31
C LYS A 227 10.22 14.65 -8.88
N LEU A 228 9.40 13.85 -9.59
CA LEU A 228 9.23 12.42 -9.28
C LEU A 228 10.55 11.67 -9.42
N LYS A 229 11.33 11.93 -10.48
CA LYS A 229 12.64 11.33 -10.68
C LYS A 229 13.58 11.60 -9.50
N ALA A 230 13.68 12.85 -9.05
CA ALA A 230 14.51 13.22 -7.90
C ALA A 230 14.09 12.48 -6.62
N LYS A 231 12.77 12.34 -6.39
CA LYS A 231 12.22 11.53 -5.29
C LYS A 231 12.63 10.07 -5.40
N TYR A 232 12.53 9.45 -6.57
CA TYR A 232 12.91 8.04 -6.78
C TYR A 232 14.42 7.81 -6.57
N GLU A 233 15.27 8.75 -7.00
CA GLU A 233 16.71 8.72 -6.77
C GLU A 233 17.02 8.84 -5.27
N GLN A 234 16.27 9.65 -4.52
CA GLN A 234 16.39 9.74 -3.07
C GLN A 234 15.99 8.44 -2.40
N MET A 235 14.83 7.87 -2.75
CA MET A 235 14.35 6.59 -2.23
C MET A 235 15.38 5.47 -2.46
N ALA A 236 15.97 5.42 -3.66
CA ALA A 236 16.99 4.42 -4.00
C ALA A 236 18.28 4.57 -3.17
N ARG A 237 18.67 5.78 -2.80
CA ARG A 237 19.85 6.01 -1.97
C ARG A 237 19.62 5.71 -0.48
N GLU A 238 18.42 6.03 0.02
CA GLU A 238 18.15 6.02 1.46
C GLU A 238 17.55 4.71 1.96
N GLU A 239 16.73 4.04 1.12
CA GLU A 239 15.87 2.96 1.59
C GLU A 239 16.24 1.58 1.01
N VAL A 240 17.13 1.48 0.02
CA VAL A 240 17.55 0.17 -0.49
C VAL A 240 18.31 -0.58 0.59
N ARG A 241 17.75 -1.73 0.99
CA ARG A 241 18.31 -2.65 1.97
C ARG A 241 18.22 -4.04 1.41
N PHE A 242 19.26 -4.83 1.62
CA PHE A 242 19.28 -6.26 1.30
C PHE A 242 20.20 -6.96 2.30
N GLU A 243 19.85 -8.16 2.69
CA GLU A 243 20.66 -9.05 3.49
C GLU A 243 21.25 -10.17 2.61
#